data_71c9c09899ad930abd5020895efd7619
#
_entry.id   71c9c09899ad930abd5020895efd7619
#
_cell.length_a   1.000
_cell.length_b   1.000
_cell.length_c   1.000
_cell.angle_alpha   90.00
_cell.angle_beta   90.00
_cell.angle_gamma   90.00
#
_symmetry.space_group_name_H-M   'P 1'
#
loop_
_entity.id
_entity.type
_entity.pdbx_description
1 polymer ?
#
loop_
_entity_poly.entity_id
_entity_poly.type
_entity_poly.pdbx_seq_one_letter_code
_entity_poly.pdbx_strand_id
1 'polypeptide(L)'
;SGEDKELEGLLLKQGIYINYLDDVPVYDEKTPKDKIFYNQRCRWIASQYNALINSIADFPGAVFSKNIDYADKIFQWMMLPRVILLGVICLISTLLSIIDWEASLKWWGLLFLLGLSFCMAIPDYLVDKRLSKAIIKIPWLFILMFLNLFRIKGADKKFIHTDHGEN
;
A
#
# COMPACT_ATOMS: atom_id res chain seq x y z
N SER A 1 -2.15 -14.25 -9.86
CA SER A 1 -1.08 -13.55 -9.13
C SER A 1 -1.65 -12.95 -7.85
N GLY A 2 -0.99 -13.17 -6.72
CA GLY A 2 -1.50 -12.79 -5.39
C GLY A 2 -1.78 -14.01 -4.52
N GLU A 3 -1.35 -15.16 -4.96
CA GLU A 3 -1.45 -16.44 -4.26
C GLU A 3 -0.82 -16.39 -2.86
N ASP A 4 0.23 -15.59 -2.71
CA ASP A 4 0.90 -15.28 -1.44
C ASP A 4 -0.06 -14.64 -0.42
N LYS A 5 -0.85 -13.65 -0.85
CA LYS A 5 -1.82 -12.97 0.02
C LYS A 5 -3.04 -13.85 0.34
N GLU A 6 -3.49 -14.65 -0.64
CA GLU A 6 -4.58 -15.59 -0.43
C GLU A 6 -4.16 -16.69 0.54
N LEU A 7 -2.94 -17.23 0.37
CA LEU A 7 -2.38 -18.23 1.28
C LEU A 7 -2.23 -17.68 2.70
N GLU A 8 -1.67 -16.48 2.84
CA GLU A 8 -1.55 -15.80 4.13
C GLU A 8 -2.91 -15.65 4.81
N GLY A 9 -3.92 -15.17 4.07
CA GLY A 9 -5.29 -15.02 4.60
C GLY A 9 -5.90 -16.36 5.05
N LEU A 10 -5.71 -17.42 4.29
CA LEU A 10 -6.23 -18.75 4.61
C LEU A 10 -5.54 -19.33 5.86
N LEU A 11 -4.23 -19.16 6.01
CA LEU A 11 -3.48 -19.61 7.19
C LEU A 11 -3.94 -18.86 8.46
N LEU A 12 -4.03 -17.54 8.39
CA LEU A 12 -4.51 -16.73 9.50
C LEU A 12 -5.97 -17.03 9.87
N LYS A 13 -6.83 -17.29 8.89
CA LYS A 13 -8.22 -17.71 9.12
C LYS A 13 -8.31 -19.02 9.92
N GLN A 14 -7.35 -19.93 9.72
CA GLN A 14 -7.23 -21.19 10.47
C GLN A 14 -6.54 -21.01 11.83
N GLY A 15 -6.16 -19.81 12.21
CA GLY A 15 -5.44 -19.54 13.47
C GLY A 15 -3.96 -19.94 13.42
N ILE A 16 -3.40 -20.13 12.24
CA ILE A 16 -1.97 -20.45 12.07
C ILE A 16 -1.20 -19.13 12.10
N TYR A 17 -0.32 -18.99 13.08
CA TYR A 17 0.53 -17.81 13.21
C TYR A 17 1.67 -17.83 12.20
N ILE A 18 1.87 -16.71 11.50
CA ILE A 18 2.96 -16.52 10.55
C ILE A 18 4.00 -15.62 11.19
N ASN A 19 5.19 -16.16 11.46
CA ASN A 19 6.27 -15.40 12.06
C ASN A 19 7.17 -14.76 11.00
N TYR A 20 7.64 -13.57 11.30
CA TYR A 20 8.65 -12.88 10.50
C TYR A 20 10.05 -13.21 11.04
N LEU A 21 10.96 -13.59 10.15
CA LEU A 21 12.33 -13.91 10.48
C LEU A 21 13.23 -12.72 10.20
N ASP A 22 13.54 -11.93 11.23
CA ASP A 22 14.36 -10.73 11.12
C ASP A 22 15.80 -11.02 10.69
N ASP A 23 16.32 -12.19 11.08
CA ASP A 23 17.72 -12.56 10.89
C ASP A 23 18.02 -13.16 9.50
N VAL A 24 16.98 -13.34 8.66
CA VAL A 24 17.13 -13.96 7.33
C VAL A 24 16.84 -12.95 6.23
N PRO A 25 17.85 -12.19 5.77
CA PRO A 25 17.64 -11.22 4.69
C PRO A 25 17.43 -11.95 3.35
N VAL A 26 16.35 -11.61 2.66
CA VAL A 26 16.09 -12.05 1.28
C VAL A 26 16.39 -10.88 0.34
N TYR A 27 17.32 -11.07 -0.58
CA TYR A 27 17.68 -10.08 -1.57
C TYR A 27 16.86 -10.30 -2.83
N ASP A 28 16.13 -9.27 -3.24
CA ASP A 28 15.31 -9.27 -4.45
C ASP A 28 15.74 -8.13 -5.38
N GLU A 29 15.91 -8.42 -6.66
CA GLU A 29 16.28 -7.43 -7.65
C GLU A 29 15.09 -6.54 -8.01
N LYS A 30 15.24 -5.24 -7.78
CA LYS A 30 14.21 -4.25 -8.14
C LYS A 30 14.38 -3.80 -9.58
N THR A 31 13.31 -3.93 -10.36
CA THR A 31 13.31 -3.49 -11.76
C THR A 31 13.40 -1.95 -11.84
N PRO A 32 14.40 -1.41 -12.57
CA PRO A 32 14.63 0.02 -12.66
C PRO A 32 13.68 0.74 -13.65
N LYS A 33 12.90 -0.01 -14.44
CA LYS A 33 12.04 0.56 -15.49
C LYS A 33 10.70 1.01 -14.94
N ASP A 34 10.36 2.28 -15.05
CA ASP A 34 9.13 2.90 -14.53
C ASP A 34 7.86 2.18 -15.01
N LYS A 35 7.80 1.71 -16.26
CA LYS A 35 6.64 0.99 -16.83
C LYS A 35 6.42 -0.37 -16.16
N ILE A 36 7.49 -1.10 -15.85
CA ILE A 36 7.41 -2.41 -15.19
C ILE A 36 6.97 -2.20 -13.75
N PHE A 37 7.55 -1.23 -13.07
CA PHE A 37 7.16 -0.83 -11.72
C PHE A 37 5.67 -0.47 -11.64
N TYR A 38 5.17 0.32 -12.59
CA TYR A 38 3.76 0.68 -12.69
C TYR A 38 2.84 -0.54 -12.80
N ASN A 39 3.14 -1.46 -13.73
CA ASN A 39 2.35 -2.67 -13.92
C ASN A 39 2.39 -3.59 -12.69
N GLN A 40 3.55 -3.71 -12.05
CA GLN A 40 3.72 -4.48 -10.81
C GLN A 40 2.88 -3.90 -9.67
N ARG A 41 2.86 -2.58 -9.48
CA ARG A 41 2.04 -1.90 -8.49
C ARG A 41 0.55 -2.06 -8.75
N CYS A 42 0.12 -1.99 -10.01
CA CYS A 42 -1.26 -2.24 -10.40
C CYS A 42 -1.72 -3.65 -9.98
N ARG A 43 -0.90 -4.67 -10.24
CA ARG A 43 -1.18 -6.04 -9.83
C ARG A 43 -1.23 -6.20 -8.31
N TRP A 44 -0.34 -5.56 -7.57
CA TRP A 44 -0.33 -5.62 -6.10
C TRP A 44 -1.58 -4.99 -5.49
N ILE A 45 -2.01 -3.85 -6.02
CA ILE A 45 -3.26 -3.20 -5.57
C ILE A 45 -4.46 -4.08 -5.92
N ALA A 46 -4.51 -4.65 -7.12
CA ALA A 46 -5.59 -5.55 -7.53
C ALA A 46 -5.66 -6.80 -6.65
N SER A 47 -4.51 -7.42 -6.35
CA SER A 47 -4.41 -8.57 -5.45
C SER A 47 -4.86 -8.24 -4.03
N GLN A 48 -4.45 -7.08 -3.49
CA GLN A 48 -4.90 -6.63 -2.17
C GLN A 48 -6.42 -6.41 -2.14
N TYR A 49 -6.97 -5.80 -3.18
CA TYR A 49 -8.40 -5.53 -3.29
C TYR A 49 -9.22 -6.82 -3.41
N ASN A 50 -8.75 -7.79 -4.19
CA ASN A 50 -9.40 -9.10 -4.29
C ASN A 50 -9.36 -9.87 -2.96
N ALA A 51 -8.21 -9.86 -2.27
CA ALA A 51 -8.08 -10.45 -0.94
C ALA A 51 -9.07 -9.79 0.05
N LEU A 52 -9.20 -8.46 -0.01
CA LEU A 52 -10.17 -7.73 0.82
C LEU A 52 -11.61 -8.15 0.51
N ILE A 53 -12.03 -8.14 -0.76
CA ILE A 53 -13.40 -8.50 -1.15
C ILE A 53 -13.75 -9.90 -0.67
N ASN A 54 -12.81 -10.85 -0.79
CA ASN A 54 -13.03 -12.23 -0.40
C ASN A 54 -13.08 -12.43 1.12
N SER A 55 -12.48 -11.52 1.90
CA SER A 55 -12.32 -11.67 3.34
C SER A 55 -13.11 -10.68 4.19
N ILE A 56 -13.64 -9.60 3.61
CA ILE A 56 -14.29 -8.53 4.37
C ILE A 56 -15.53 -9.02 5.15
N ALA A 57 -16.26 -9.98 4.60
CA ALA A 57 -17.42 -10.57 5.26
C ALA A 57 -17.06 -11.36 6.54
N ASP A 58 -15.84 -11.86 6.62
CA ASP A 58 -15.31 -12.60 7.76
C ASP A 58 -14.88 -11.68 8.92
N PHE A 59 -14.69 -10.37 8.65
CA PHE A 59 -14.14 -9.43 9.62
C PHE A 59 -14.87 -9.40 10.97
N PRO A 60 -16.22 -9.27 11.02
CA PRO A 60 -16.93 -9.30 12.30
C PRO A 60 -16.73 -10.64 13.04
N GLY A 61 -16.80 -11.75 12.30
CA GLY A 61 -16.58 -13.09 12.86
C GLY A 61 -15.19 -13.25 13.46
N ALA A 62 -14.14 -12.76 12.78
CA ALA A 62 -12.76 -12.79 13.25
C ALA A 62 -12.58 -12.00 14.56
N VAL A 63 -13.21 -10.80 14.67
CA VAL A 63 -13.17 -9.98 15.88
C VAL A 63 -13.88 -10.69 17.04
N PHE A 64 -15.07 -11.22 16.83
CA PHE A 64 -15.85 -11.89 17.89
C PHE A 64 -15.24 -13.23 18.33
N SER A 65 -14.62 -13.97 17.42
CA SER A 65 -13.89 -15.22 17.73
C SER A 65 -12.51 -14.99 18.35
N LYS A 66 -12.09 -13.73 18.51
CA LYS A 66 -10.76 -13.33 19.01
C LYS A 66 -9.59 -13.80 18.13
N ASN A 67 -9.85 -14.08 16.85
CA ASN A 67 -8.79 -14.28 15.88
C ASN A 67 -8.27 -12.92 15.43
N ILE A 68 -7.48 -12.29 16.32
CA ILE A 68 -7.00 -10.91 16.16
C ILE A 68 -6.06 -10.80 14.97
N ASP A 69 -5.21 -11.80 14.72
CA ASP A 69 -4.25 -11.80 13.60
C ASP A 69 -4.98 -11.74 12.25
N TYR A 70 -6.04 -12.52 12.10
CA TYR A 70 -6.85 -12.48 10.87
C TYR A 70 -7.64 -11.17 10.74
N ALA A 71 -8.23 -10.67 11.84
CA ALA A 71 -8.93 -9.38 11.84
C ALA A 71 -7.98 -8.23 11.49
N ASP A 72 -6.78 -8.19 12.08
CA ASP A 72 -5.76 -7.18 11.77
C ASP A 72 -5.33 -7.25 10.30
N LYS A 73 -5.17 -8.46 9.75
CA LYS A 73 -4.83 -8.64 8.34
C LYS A 73 -5.91 -8.09 7.40
N ILE A 74 -7.18 -8.36 7.67
CA ILE A 74 -8.29 -7.79 6.90
C ILE A 74 -8.25 -6.26 6.99
N PHE A 75 -8.03 -5.72 8.20
CA PHE A 75 -7.91 -4.29 8.42
C PHE A 75 -6.74 -3.68 7.62
N GLN A 76 -5.59 -4.35 7.57
CA GLN A 76 -4.45 -3.93 6.72
C GLN A 76 -4.82 -3.88 5.24
N TRP A 77 -5.61 -4.83 4.74
CA TRP A 77 -6.07 -4.81 3.35
C TRP A 77 -7.09 -3.69 3.05
N MET A 78 -7.82 -3.20 4.06
CA MET A 78 -8.71 -2.03 3.93
C MET A 78 -7.93 -0.73 3.78
N MET A 79 -6.67 -0.68 4.24
CA MET A 79 -5.87 0.53 4.16
C MET A 79 -5.49 0.85 2.71
N LEU A 80 -5.69 2.11 2.33
CA LEU A 80 -5.20 2.63 1.06
C LEU A 80 -3.67 2.60 1.01
N PRO A 81 -3.07 2.38 -0.18
CA PRO A 81 -1.64 2.54 -0.36
C PRO A 81 -1.19 3.90 0.17
N ARG A 82 -0.10 3.92 0.95
CA ARG A 82 0.39 5.10 1.69
C ARG A 82 0.53 6.35 0.83
N VAL A 83 0.98 6.19 -0.41
CA VAL A 83 1.12 7.30 -1.37
C VAL A 83 -0.25 7.87 -1.76
N ILE A 84 -1.25 7.02 -1.96
CA ILE A 84 -2.63 7.45 -2.28
C ILE A 84 -3.23 8.17 -1.07
N LEU A 85 -3.08 7.61 0.12
CA LEU A 85 -3.57 8.22 1.36
C LEU A 85 -3.00 9.64 1.54
N LEU A 86 -1.69 9.80 1.40
CA LEU A 86 -1.01 11.08 1.52
C LEU A 86 -1.53 12.08 0.47
N GLY A 87 -1.67 11.67 -0.78
CA GLY A 87 -2.19 12.51 -1.85
C GLY A 87 -3.65 12.92 -1.64
N VAL A 88 -4.50 12.00 -1.17
CA VAL A 88 -5.92 12.30 -0.88
C VAL A 88 -6.04 13.29 0.27
N ILE A 89 -5.29 13.11 1.36
CA ILE A 89 -5.27 14.06 2.48
C ILE A 89 -4.78 15.44 2.00
N CYS A 90 -3.74 15.49 1.17
CA CYS A 90 -3.23 16.74 0.60
C CYS A 90 -4.30 17.46 -0.26
N LEU A 91 -5.02 16.71 -1.12
CA LEU A 91 -6.10 17.25 -1.93
C LEU A 91 -7.24 17.79 -1.06
N ILE A 92 -7.69 17.04 -0.05
CA ILE A 92 -8.75 17.48 0.87
C ILE A 92 -8.31 18.74 1.62
N SER A 93 -7.07 18.77 2.15
CA SER A 93 -6.52 19.94 2.85
C SER A 93 -6.55 21.18 1.96
N THR A 94 -6.13 21.03 0.69
CA THR A 94 -6.08 22.13 -0.27
C THR A 94 -7.49 22.63 -0.64
N LEU A 95 -8.42 21.72 -0.91
CA LEU A 95 -9.79 22.08 -1.23
C LEU A 95 -10.48 22.78 -0.05
N LEU A 96 -10.33 22.26 1.15
CA LEU A 96 -10.89 22.87 2.35
C LEU A 96 -10.25 24.24 2.65
N SER A 97 -9.01 24.47 2.30
CA SER A 97 -8.38 25.80 2.48
C SER A 97 -9.08 26.91 1.67
N ILE A 98 -9.79 26.53 0.58
CA ILE A 98 -10.54 27.45 -0.24
C ILE A 98 -11.98 27.63 0.28
N ILE A 99 -12.59 26.54 0.81
CA ILE A 99 -13.99 26.52 1.19
C ILE A 99 -14.19 26.90 2.66
N ASP A 100 -13.39 26.32 3.54
CA ASP A 100 -13.45 26.46 5.00
C ASP A 100 -12.05 26.33 5.59
N TRP A 101 -11.45 27.47 5.87
CA TRP A 101 -10.09 27.54 6.43
C TRP A 101 -9.95 26.86 7.78
N GLU A 102 -10.94 27.00 8.67
CA GLU A 102 -10.88 26.41 10.01
C GLU A 102 -10.89 24.88 9.93
N ALA A 103 -11.75 24.31 9.08
CA ALA A 103 -11.77 22.87 8.85
C ALA A 103 -10.45 22.38 8.22
N SER A 104 -9.84 23.17 7.34
CA SER A 104 -8.59 22.78 6.66
C SER A 104 -7.43 22.59 7.62
N LEU A 105 -7.35 23.37 8.73
CA LEU A 105 -6.27 23.28 9.70
C LEU A 105 -6.11 21.88 10.30
N LYS A 106 -7.21 21.19 10.55
CA LYS A 106 -7.21 19.80 11.07
C LYS A 106 -6.58 18.83 10.06
N TRP A 107 -6.89 19.01 8.79
CA TRP A 107 -6.36 18.17 7.71
C TRP A 107 -4.88 18.46 7.43
N TRP A 108 -4.45 19.73 7.50
CA TRP A 108 -3.03 20.08 7.43
C TRP A 108 -2.25 19.51 8.61
N GLY A 109 -2.83 19.56 9.83
CA GLY A 109 -2.27 18.91 11.01
C GLY A 109 -2.11 17.38 10.82
N LEU A 110 -3.14 16.74 10.29
CA LEU A 110 -3.09 15.31 9.97
C LEU A 110 -2.01 15.00 8.91
N LEU A 111 -1.91 15.80 7.85
CA LEU A 111 -0.89 15.66 6.81
C LEU A 111 0.52 15.80 7.40
N PHE A 112 0.72 16.77 8.28
CA PHE A 112 1.98 16.98 8.98
C PHE A 112 2.35 15.77 9.85
N LEU A 113 1.42 15.26 10.66
CA LEU A 113 1.65 14.10 11.52
C LEU A 113 1.96 12.84 10.70
N LEU A 114 1.25 12.66 9.57
CA LEU A 114 1.51 11.56 8.66
C LEU A 114 2.91 11.66 8.03
N GLY A 115 3.30 12.85 7.59
CA GLY A 115 4.64 13.11 7.06
C GLY A 115 5.73 12.86 8.10
N LEU A 116 5.52 13.32 9.33
CA LEU A 116 6.43 13.09 10.45
C LEU A 116 6.57 11.58 10.74
N SER A 117 5.46 10.84 10.77
CA SER A 117 5.47 9.38 10.93
C SER A 117 6.30 8.69 9.86
N PHE A 118 6.20 9.12 8.60
CA PHE A 118 7.03 8.57 7.53
C PHE A 118 8.50 8.91 7.71
N CYS A 119 8.83 10.13 8.09
CA CYS A 119 10.21 10.52 8.39
C CYS A 119 10.82 9.68 9.50
N MET A 120 10.07 9.43 10.57
CA MET A 120 10.52 8.58 11.69
C MET A 120 10.67 7.10 11.30
N ALA A 121 9.94 6.63 10.29
CA ALA A 121 10.01 5.26 9.83
C ALA A 121 11.17 4.99 8.86
N ILE A 122 11.87 6.04 8.38
CA ILE A 122 13.00 5.89 7.46
C ILE A 122 14.27 5.65 8.28
N PRO A 123 14.95 4.52 8.11
CA PRO A 123 16.24 4.27 8.75
C PRO A 123 17.31 5.26 8.29
N ASP A 124 18.20 5.66 9.19
CA ASP A 124 19.25 6.65 8.93
C ASP A 124 20.14 6.31 7.74
N TYR A 125 20.42 5.02 7.51
CA TYR A 125 21.25 4.56 6.40
C TYR A 125 20.60 4.78 5.01
N LEU A 126 19.30 5.06 4.94
CA LEU A 126 18.58 5.37 3.69
C LEU A 126 18.47 6.88 3.42
N VAL A 127 18.90 7.71 4.36
CA VAL A 127 18.85 9.18 4.22
C VAL A 127 20.02 9.64 3.34
N ASP A 128 19.84 9.53 2.03
CA ASP A 128 20.82 9.91 1.02
C ASP A 128 20.20 10.80 -0.07
N LYS A 129 21.03 11.19 -1.06
CA LYS A 129 20.56 11.96 -2.23
C LYS A 129 19.52 11.21 -3.08
N ARG A 130 19.43 9.88 -2.97
CA ARG A 130 18.44 9.07 -3.69
C ARG A 130 17.07 9.22 -3.06
N LEU A 131 17.00 9.29 -1.73
CA LEU A 131 15.77 9.56 -0.99
C LEU A 131 15.17 10.92 -1.39
N SER A 132 15.99 11.98 -1.44
CA SER A 132 15.51 13.30 -1.87
C SER A 132 14.91 13.28 -3.27
N LYS A 133 15.54 12.57 -4.22
CA LYS A 133 14.99 12.38 -5.57
C LYS A 133 13.69 11.56 -5.57
N ALA A 134 13.58 10.58 -4.68
CA ALA A 134 12.35 9.78 -4.54
C ALA A 134 11.19 10.61 -3.99
N ILE A 135 11.45 11.48 -3.01
CA ILE A 135 10.44 12.37 -2.43
C ILE A 135 9.87 13.32 -3.50
N ILE A 136 10.72 13.90 -4.35
CA ILE A 136 10.28 14.78 -5.44
C ILE A 136 9.36 14.05 -6.44
N LYS A 137 9.51 12.74 -6.59
CA LYS A 137 8.67 11.92 -7.47
C LYS A 137 7.32 11.52 -6.85
N ILE A 138 7.09 11.75 -5.55
CA ILE A 138 5.86 11.34 -4.85
C ILE A 138 4.60 11.90 -5.54
N PRO A 139 4.49 13.18 -5.93
CA PRO A 139 3.29 13.69 -6.61
C PRO A 139 2.99 12.95 -7.92
N TRP A 140 4.02 12.63 -8.69
CA TRP A 140 3.87 11.85 -9.92
C TRP A 140 3.43 10.41 -9.64
N LEU A 141 4.03 9.78 -8.64
CA LEU A 141 3.64 8.43 -8.21
C LEU A 141 2.20 8.39 -7.69
N PHE A 142 1.75 9.44 -6.99
CA PHE A 142 0.37 9.57 -6.57
C PHE A 142 -0.59 9.55 -7.76
N ILE A 143 -0.34 10.37 -8.78
CA ILE A 143 -1.18 10.42 -10.00
C ILE A 143 -1.22 9.03 -10.66
N LEU A 144 -0.07 8.40 -10.86
CA LEU A 144 0.00 7.07 -11.46
C LEU A 144 -0.75 6.01 -10.64
N MET A 145 -0.59 6.01 -9.33
CA MET A 145 -1.27 5.04 -8.45
C MET A 145 -2.77 5.32 -8.36
N PHE A 146 -3.17 6.59 -8.35
CA PHE A 146 -4.57 6.98 -8.36
C PHE A 146 -5.28 6.53 -9.65
N LEU A 147 -4.65 6.73 -10.81
CA LEU A 147 -5.15 6.23 -12.09
C LEU A 147 -5.24 4.70 -12.12
N ASN A 148 -4.35 4.01 -11.42
CA ASN A 148 -4.40 2.55 -11.30
C ASN A 148 -5.64 2.05 -10.57
N LEU A 149 -6.19 2.79 -9.61
CA LEU A 149 -7.43 2.41 -8.92
C LEU A 149 -8.60 2.21 -9.91
N PHE A 150 -8.65 2.98 -10.99
CA PHE A 150 -9.70 2.85 -12.02
C PHE A 150 -9.44 1.71 -13.01
N ARG A 151 -8.21 1.17 -13.04
CA ARG A 151 -7.79 0.07 -13.94
C ARG A 151 -7.78 -1.31 -13.28
N ILE A 152 -8.13 -1.41 -12.01
CA ILE A 152 -8.15 -2.67 -11.25
C ILE A 152 -9.07 -3.71 -11.90
N LYS A 153 -10.20 -3.29 -12.48
CA LYS A 153 -11.12 -4.20 -13.18
C LYS A 153 -10.42 -4.81 -14.41
N GLY A 154 -9.98 -6.07 -14.28
CA GLY A 154 -9.38 -6.86 -15.37
C GLY A 154 -7.86 -7.01 -15.33
N ALA A 155 -7.16 -6.36 -14.41
CA ALA A 155 -5.72 -6.52 -14.26
C ALA A 155 -5.31 -7.92 -13.80
N ASP A 156 -6.23 -8.66 -13.18
CA ASP A 156 -6.03 -10.01 -12.65
C ASP A 156 -6.10 -11.11 -13.74
N LYS A 157 -6.71 -10.82 -14.89
CA LYS A 157 -6.96 -11.80 -15.96
C LYS A 157 -5.86 -11.88 -17.02
N LYS A 158 -4.94 -10.92 -17.08
CA LYS A 158 -3.81 -10.94 -18.02
C LYS A 158 -2.51 -11.16 -17.26
N PHE A 159 -1.95 -12.37 -17.43
CA PHE A 159 -0.58 -12.67 -17.04
C PHE A 159 0.35 -11.79 -17.91
N ILE A 160 0.79 -10.66 -17.34
CA ILE A 160 1.78 -9.82 -17.99
C ILE A 160 3.15 -10.41 -17.63
N HIS A 161 3.75 -11.10 -18.59
CA HIS A 161 5.10 -11.63 -18.47
C HIS A 161 6.05 -10.45 -18.19
N THR A 162 6.71 -10.46 -17.05
CA THR A 162 7.81 -9.52 -16.77
C THR A 162 9.05 -10.11 -17.39
N ASP A 163 9.56 -9.50 -18.45
CA ASP A 163 10.89 -9.79 -18.96
C ASP A 163 11.91 -9.52 -17.86
N HIS A 164 12.46 -10.58 -17.30
CA HIS A 164 13.67 -10.50 -16.50
C HIS A 164 14.77 -10.09 -17.46
N GLY A 165 15.38 -8.91 -17.23
CA GLY A 165 16.38 -8.35 -18.10
C GLY A 165 17.52 -9.35 -18.32
N GLU A 166 17.64 -9.79 -19.55
CA GLU A 166 18.90 -10.29 -20.06
C GLU A 166 19.88 -9.11 -20.15
N ASN A 167 21.05 -9.32 -19.60
CA ASN A 167 22.33 -8.61 -19.60
C ASN A 167 22.46 -7.34 -20.44
#